data_ae34a0e22506c0b7f0997e90a7124af6
#
_entry.id   ae34a0e22506c0b7f0997e90a7124af6
#
_cell.length_a   1.000
_cell.length_b   1.000
_cell.length_c   1.000
_cell.angle_alpha   90.00
_cell.angle_beta   90.00
_cell.angle_gamma   90.00
#
_symmetry.space_group_name_H-M   'P 1'
#
loop_
_entity.id
_entity.type
_entity.pdbx_description
1 polymer ?
#
loop_
_entity_poly.entity_id
_entity_poly.type
_entity_poly.pdbx_seq_one_letter_code
_entity_poly.pdbx_strand_id
1 'polypeptide(L)'
;MNMQTSTVMAPPAPKTLAQMQLPLAMMRDILIKSMFRMNANLVTEMSRVICLPVNVVQELVDLCRQQRLIEATGTLNANSGNEMGYQLTDQGKARAQDALKQSEYFGAMPVPLDIYREQIKRQSIRNIAITRDQLSNAMGHLILPPALLGNLGPAVGAG
;
A
#
# COMPACT_ATOMS: atom_id res chain seq x y z
N MET A 1 -11.03 25.29 21.92
CA MET A 1 -11.68 23.97 22.00
C MET A 1 -11.04 23.11 20.92
N ASN A 2 -10.11 22.21 21.32
CA ASN A 2 -9.34 21.42 20.37
C ASN A 2 -10.28 20.48 19.60
N MET A 3 -10.38 20.68 18.29
CA MET A 3 -10.81 19.60 17.40
C MET A 3 -9.79 18.47 17.56
N GLN A 4 -10.14 17.47 18.36
CA GLN A 4 -9.45 16.20 18.29
C GLN A 4 -9.78 15.61 16.90
N THR A 5 -8.91 15.88 15.94
CA THR A 5 -8.80 15.02 14.78
C THR A 5 -8.48 13.64 15.33
N SER A 6 -9.49 12.80 15.50
CA SER A 6 -9.27 11.39 15.83
C SER A 6 -8.51 10.82 14.64
N THR A 7 -7.20 10.79 14.78
CA THR A 7 -6.32 10.17 13.79
C THR A 7 -6.72 8.70 13.75
N VAL A 8 -7.49 8.30 12.74
CA VAL A 8 -7.87 6.91 12.59
C VAL A 8 -6.58 6.12 12.34
N MET A 9 -6.21 5.29 13.33
CA MET A 9 -4.99 4.48 13.22
C MET A 9 -5.08 3.55 12.02
N ALA A 10 -4.02 3.54 11.21
CA ALA A 10 -3.85 2.56 10.14
C ALA A 10 -3.79 1.13 10.72
N PRO A 11 -4.20 0.12 9.95
CA PRO A 11 -4.01 -1.27 10.36
C PRO A 11 -2.53 -1.56 10.64
N PRO A 12 -2.21 -2.44 11.61
CA PRO A 12 -0.83 -2.79 11.89
C PRO A 12 -0.19 -3.47 10.67
N ALA A 13 1.08 -3.16 10.41
CA ALA A 13 1.83 -3.82 9.35
C ALA A 13 1.98 -5.33 9.64
N PRO A 14 1.88 -6.19 8.61
CA PRO A 14 2.06 -7.63 8.78
C PRO A 14 3.49 -7.95 9.20
N LYS A 15 3.67 -8.92 10.08
CA LYS A 15 4.99 -9.38 10.54
C LYS A 15 5.48 -10.62 9.81
N THR A 16 4.57 -11.38 9.20
CA THR A 16 4.85 -12.61 8.46
C THR A 16 3.98 -12.67 7.20
N LEU A 17 4.41 -13.46 6.24
CA LEU A 17 3.68 -13.68 5.00
C LEU A 17 2.28 -14.30 5.25
N ALA A 18 2.17 -15.18 6.26
CA ALA A 18 0.91 -15.82 6.64
C ALA A 18 -0.14 -14.80 7.14
N GLN A 19 0.29 -13.72 7.79
CA GLN A 19 -0.61 -12.65 8.25
C GLN A 19 -1.22 -11.82 7.13
N MET A 20 -0.67 -11.91 5.90
CA MET A 20 -1.21 -11.21 4.75
C MET A 20 -2.59 -11.70 4.35
N GLN A 21 -2.95 -12.97 4.63
CA GLN A 21 -4.24 -13.58 4.26
C GLN A 21 -4.61 -13.39 2.78
N LEU A 22 -3.61 -13.29 1.91
CA LEU A 22 -3.74 -13.16 0.47
C LEU A 22 -3.28 -14.45 -0.23
N PRO A 23 -3.82 -14.77 -1.41
CA PRO A 23 -3.32 -15.87 -2.19
C PRO A 23 -1.83 -15.72 -2.52
N LEU A 24 -1.03 -16.74 -2.20
CA LEU A 24 0.42 -16.71 -2.42
C LEU A 24 0.78 -16.43 -3.89
N ALA A 25 -0.01 -16.96 -4.83
CA ALA A 25 0.18 -16.72 -6.25
C ALA A 25 0.06 -15.24 -6.61
N MET A 26 -0.91 -14.53 -6.03
CA MET A 26 -1.08 -13.08 -6.23
C MET A 26 0.13 -12.32 -5.68
N MET A 27 0.55 -12.60 -4.45
CA MET A 27 1.68 -11.92 -3.82
C MET A 27 2.97 -12.13 -4.62
N ARG A 28 3.23 -13.37 -5.03
CA ARG A 28 4.35 -13.73 -5.90
C ARG A 28 4.31 -12.96 -7.21
N ASP A 29 3.16 -12.98 -7.91
CA ASP A 29 3.02 -12.35 -9.22
C ASP A 29 3.18 -10.82 -9.13
N ILE A 30 2.74 -10.17 -8.04
CA ILE A 30 3.00 -8.74 -7.81
C ILE A 30 4.50 -8.49 -7.59
N LEU A 31 5.19 -9.30 -6.78
CA LEU A 31 6.62 -9.15 -6.55
C LEU A 31 7.42 -9.28 -7.86
N ILE A 32 7.23 -10.37 -8.61
CA ILE A 32 8.02 -10.59 -9.85
C ILE A 32 7.70 -9.56 -10.93
N LYS A 33 6.44 -9.08 -11.04
CA LYS A 33 6.08 -7.97 -11.92
C LYS A 33 6.77 -6.68 -11.51
N SER A 34 6.82 -6.39 -10.21
CA SER A 34 7.50 -5.21 -9.69
C SER A 34 9.01 -5.27 -9.94
N MET A 35 9.66 -6.41 -9.73
CA MET A 35 11.06 -6.61 -10.08
C MET A 35 11.29 -6.41 -11.59
N PHE A 36 10.42 -6.95 -12.43
CA PHE A 36 10.54 -6.88 -13.89
C PHE A 36 10.38 -5.44 -14.41
N ARG A 37 9.42 -4.68 -13.88
CA ARG A 37 9.11 -3.32 -14.32
C ARG A 37 10.04 -2.26 -13.73
N MET A 38 10.40 -2.40 -12.47
CA MET A 38 11.17 -1.41 -11.72
C MET A 38 12.67 -1.75 -11.63
N ASN A 39 13.06 -2.93 -12.11
CA ASN A 39 14.43 -3.44 -11.99
C ASN A 39 14.93 -3.42 -10.53
N ALA A 40 14.02 -3.72 -9.58
CA ALA A 40 14.34 -3.77 -8.16
C ALA A 40 15.13 -5.04 -7.84
N ASN A 41 16.38 -4.87 -7.44
CA ASN A 41 17.33 -5.97 -7.23
C ASN A 41 17.64 -6.22 -5.74
N LEU A 42 17.29 -5.29 -4.86
CA LEU A 42 17.50 -5.39 -3.41
C LEU A 42 16.17 -5.59 -2.69
N VAL A 43 16.19 -6.34 -1.57
CA VAL A 43 14.98 -6.56 -0.77
C VAL A 43 14.43 -5.23 -0.22
N THR A 44 15.31 -4.31 0.12
CA THR A 44 14.93 -2.95 0.56
C THR A 44 14.22 -2.15 -0.53
N GLU A 45 14.64 -2.27 -1.79
CA GLU A 45 13.97 -1.65 -2.94
C GLU A 45 12.60 -2.29 -3.19
N MET A 46 12.56 -3.63 -3.21
CA MET A 46 11.31 -4.38 -3.35
C MET A 46 10.31 -4.00 -2.25
N SER A 47 10.78 -3.88 -0.99
CA SER A 47 9.97 -3.46 0.16
C SER A 47 9.31 -2.09 -0.06
N ARG A 48 10.04 -1.13 -0.63
CA ARG A 48 9.48 0.19 -0.97
C ARG A 48 8.45 0.12 -2.08
N VAL A 49 8.73 -0.67 -3.13
CA VAL A 49 7.83 -0.79 -4.30
C VAL A 49 6.52 -1.48 -3.92
N ILE A 50 6.58 -2.60 -3.18
CA ILE A 50 5.37 -3.35 -2.83
C ILE A 50 4.78 -2.96 -1.47
N CYS A 51 5.36 -1.95 -0.79
CA CYS A 51 4.88 -1.38 0.48
C CYS A 51 4.71 -2.44 1.59
N LEU A 52 5.67 -3.37 1.71
CA LEU A 52 5.69 -4.39 2.76
C LEU A 52 6.96 -4.29 3.61
N PRO A 53 6.91 -4.72 4.89
CA PRO A 53 8.10 -4.83 5.72
C PRO A 53 9.17 -5.74 5.09
N VAL A 54 10.43 -5.38 5.26
CA VAL A 54 11.60 -6.07 4.67
C VAL A 54 11.61 -7.57 4.98
N ASN A 55 11.30 -7.95 6.22
CA ASN A 55 11.24 -9.35 6.63
C ASN A 55 10.17 -10.16 5.88
N VAL A 56 9.00 -9.58 5.61
CA VAL A 56 7.92 -10.23 4.84
C VAL A 56 8.31 -10.36 3.37
N VAL A 57 8.98 -9.34 2.83
CA VAL A 57 9.50 -9.39 1.46
C VAL A 57 10.59 -10.45 1.34
N GLN A 58 11.47 -10.58 2.33
CA GLN A 58 12.49 -11.63 2.35
C GLN A 58 11.87 -13.03 2.32
N GLU A 59 10.83 -13.29 3.14
CA GLU A 59 10.09 -14.56 3.09
C GLU A 59 9.51 -14.82 1.68
N LEU A 60 8.96 -13.80 1.03
CA LEU A 60 8.39 -13.93 -0.31
C LEU A 60 9.45 -14.17 -1.38
N VAL A 61 10.60 -13.49 -1.28
CA VAL A 61 11.77 -13.70 -2.16
C VAL A 61 12.28 -15.13 -2.00
N ASP A 62 12.40 -15.66 -0.78
CA ASP A 62 12.87 -17.02 -0.52
C ASP A 62 11.92 -18.08 -1.11
N LEU A 63 10.61 -17.86 -1.03
CA LEU A 63 9.62 -18.71 -1.72
C LEU A 63 9.76 -18.65 -3.25
N CYS A 64 9.99 -17.49 -3.82
CA CYS A 64 10.21 -17.33 -5.26
C CYS A 64 11.53 -18.01 -5.70
N ARG A 65 12.58 -17.98 -4.85
CA ARG A 65 13.83 -18.70 -5.09
C ARG A 65 13.62 -20.23 -5.08
N GLN A 66 12.85 -20.74 -4.12
CA GLN A 66 12.50 -22.18 -4.10
C GLN A 66 11.77 -22.61 -5.38
N GLN A 67 10.97 -21.72 -5.95
CA GLN A 67 10.28 -21.92 -7.24
C GLN A 67 11.16 -21.62 -8.45
N ARG A 68 12.44 -21.29 -8.26
CA ARG A 68 13.42 -20.93 -9.32
C ARG A 68 12.99 -19.73 -10.19
N LEU A 69 12.18 -18.83 -9.65
CA LEU A 69 11.77 -17.60 -10.34
C LEU A 69 12.74 -16.45 -10.08
N ILE A 70 13.45 -16.50 -8.95
CA ILE A 70 14.44 -15.51 -8.52
C ILE A 70 15.74 -16.23 -8.15
N GLU A 71 16.86 -15.63 -8.46
CA GLU A 71 18.20 -16.09 -8.08
C GLU A 71 18.98 -14.95 -7.41
N ALA A 72 19.96 -15.33 -6.55
CA ALA A 72 20.86 -14.37 -5.92
C ALA A 72 22.00 -14.01 -6.87
N THR A 73 22.33 -12.72 -6.97
CA THR A 73 23.41 -12.20 -7.82
C THR A 73 24.71 -11.92 -7.07
N GLY A 74 24.70 -12.11 -5.74
CA GLY A 74 25.80 -11.75 -4.86
C GLY A 74 25.52 -10.46 -4.07
N THR A 75 26.51 -10.01 -3.32
CA THR A 75 26.40 -8.85 -2.47
C THR A 75 26.56 -7.57 -3.28
N LEU A 76 25.61 -6.67 -3.18
CA LEU A 76 25.63 -5.34 -3.80
C LEU A 76 25.82 -4.26 -2.73
N ASN A 77 26.49 -3.17 -3.10
CA ASN A 77 26.61 -2.00 -2.23
C ASN A 77 25.27 -1.24 -2.23
N ALA A 78 24.59 -1.22 -1.09
CA ALA A 78 23.38 -0.44 -0.87
C ALA A 78 23.68 0.80 -0.02
N ASN A 79 22.75 1.76 0.02
CA ASN A 79 22.88 2.96 0.85
C ASN A 79 22.99 2.67 2.36
N SER A 80 22.55 1.47 2.80
CA SER A 80 22.58 0.99 4.18
C SER A 80 23.68 -0.05 4.45
N GLY A 81 24.62 -0.27 3.52
CA GLY A 81 25.67 -1.29 3.61
C GLY A 81 25.57 -2.34 2.51
N ASN A 82 26.26 -3.49 2.71
CA ASN A 82 26.24 -4.60 1.76
C ASN A 82 24.95 -5.40 1.93
N GLU A 83 24.15 -5.48 0.86
CA GLU A 83 22.90 -6.24 0.81
C GLU A 83 22.96 -7.30 -0.29
N MET A 84 22.31 -8.46 -0.08
CA MET A 84 22.21 -9.49 -1.10
C MET A 84 21.36 -9.00 -2.26
N GLY A 85 21.90 -9.06 -3.47
CA GLY A 85 21.21 -8.75 -4.70
C GLY A 85 20.45 -9.96 -5.24
N TYR A 86 19.37 -9.69 -5.93
CA TYR A 86 18.51 -10.69 -6.55
C TYR A 86 18.13 -10.28 -7.97
N GLN A 87 17.91 -11.26 -8.83
CA GLN A 87 17.39 -11.04 -10.18
C GLN A 87 16.38 -12.12 -10.57
N LEU A 88 15.54 -11.80 -11.54
CA LEU A 88 14.64 -12.78 -12.13
C LEU A 88 15.42 -13.75 -13.02
N THR A 89 15.18 -15.04 -12.86
CA THR A 89 15.62 -16.07 -13.83
C THR A 89 14.84 -15.90 -15.14
N ASP A 90 15.23 -16.62 -16.19
CA ASP A 90 14.45 -16.61 -17.44
C ASP A 90 13.04 -17.13 -17.24
N GLN A 91 12.86 -18.14 -16.37
CA GLN A 91 11.53 -18.60 -15.95
C GLN A 91 10.76 -17.52 -15.20
N GLY A 92 11.44 -16.77 -14.31
CA GLY A 92 10.86 -15.64 -13.60
C GLY A 92 10.41 -14.52 -14.52
N LYS A 93 11.23 -14.17 -15.53
CA LYS A 93 10.89 -13.17 -16.55
C LYS A 93 9.67 -13.60 -17.38
N ALA A 94 9.64 -14.85 -17.87
CA ALA A 94 8.51 -15.40 -18.60
C ALA A 94 7.23 -15.35 -17.74
N ARG A 95 7.30 -15.77 -16.48
CA ARG A 95 6.18 -15.71 -15.55
C ARG A 95 5.70 -14.28 -15.29
N ALA A 96 6.62 -13.33 -15.13
CA ALA A 96 6.28 -11.92 -14.93
C ALA A 96 5.54 -11.35 -16.16
N GLN A 97 5.99 -11.67 -17.38
CA GLN A 97 5.34 -11.25 -18.62
C GLN A 97 3.93 -11.84 -18.73
N ASP A 98 3.74 -13.12 -18.42
CA ASP A 98 2.41 -13.75 -18.45
C ASP A 98 1.48 -13.17 -17.38
N ALA A 99 1.98 -12.88 -16.18
CA ALA A 99 1.23 -12.22 -15.14
C ALA A 99 0.84 -10.77 -15.53
N LEU A 100 1.70 -10.05 -16.27
CA LEU A 100 1.41 -8.72 -16.80
C LEU A 100 0.32 -8.74 -17.89
N LYS A 101 0.25 -9.80 -18.71
CA LYS A 101 -0.85 -9.98 -19.68
C LYS A 101 -2.20 -10.17 -18.99
N GLN A 102 -2.22 -10.83 -17.82
CA GLN A 102 -3.45 -11.04 -17.04
C GLN A 102 -3.88 -9.77 -16.27
N SER A 103 -2.93 -9.04 -15.72
CA SER A 103 -3.15 -7.80 -14.98
C SER A 103 -1.89 -6.95 -15.02
N GLU A 104 -2.00 -5.74 -15.54
CA GLU A 104 -0.87 -4.80 -15.61
C GLU A 104 -0.48 -4.22 -14.25
N TYR A 105 -1.32 -4.38 -13.23
CA TYR A 105 -1.05 -3.85 -11.89
C TYR A 105 0.22 -4.45 -11.28
N PHE A 106 1.13 -3.59 -10.86
CA PHE A 106 2.28 -3.87 -10.02
C PHE A 106 2.45 -2.71 -9.03
N GLY A 107 3.16 -2.92 -7.93
CA GLY A 107 3.33 -1.91 -6.89
C GLY A 107 2.81 -2.38 -5.54
N ALA A 108 2.19 -1.48 -4.75
CA ALA A 108 1.79 -1.76 -3.38
C ALA A 108 0.97 -3.05 -3.26
N MET A 109 1.34 -3.90 -2.30
CA MET A 109 0.60 -5.14 -2.05
C MET A 109 -0.81 -4.81 -1.55
N PRO A 110 -1.87 -5.40 -2.13
CA PRO A 110 -3.23 -5.18 -1.64
C PRO A 110 -3.40 -5.68 -0.21
N VAL A 111 -4.39 -5.12 0.48
CA VAL A 111 -4.79 -5.58 1.80
C VAL A 111 -6.01 -6.50 1.69
N PRO A 112 -6.22 -7.43 2.64
CA PRO A 112 -7.43 -8.25 2.69
C PRO A 112 -8.70 -7.39 2.73
N LEU A 113 -9.74 -7.84 2.04
CA LEU A 113 -10.98 -7.08 1.88
C LEU A 113 -11.64 -6.72 3.22
N ASP A 114 -11.57 -7.61 4.20
CA ASP A 114 -12.17 -7.37 5.51
C ASP A 114 -11.42 -6.27 6.29
N ILE A 115 -10.09 -6.25 6.23
CA ILE A 115 -9.27 -5.18 6.81
C ILE A 115 -9.57 -3.86 6.12
N TYR A 116 -9.68 -3.86 4.79
CA TYR A 116 -10.06 -2.68 4.02
C TYR A 116 -11.44 -2.16 4.41
N ARG A 117 -12.46 -3.03 4.48
CA ARG A 117 -13.83 -2.66 4.88
C ARG A 117 -13.88 -2.09 6.29
N GLU A 118 -13.17 -2.69 7.22
CA GLU A 118 -13.09 -2.20 8.60
C GLU A 118 -12.46 -0.80 8.66
N GLN A 119 -11.38 -0.58 7.91
CA GLN A 119 -10.72 0.73 7.84
C GLN A 119 -11.64 1.79 7.24
N ILE A 120 -12.37 1.48 6.18
CA ILE A 120 -13.37 2.40 5.59
C ILE A 120 -14.48 2.74 6.59
N LYS A 121 -14.97 1.75 7.37
CA LYS A 121 -15.98 2.03 8.41
C LYS A 121 -15.44 3.00 9.48
N ARG A 122 -14.19 2.83 9.89
CA ARG A 122 -13.53 3.73 10.87
C ARG A 122 -13.33 5.15 10.34
N GLN A 123 -13.13 5.29 9.03
CA GLN A 123 -12.95 6.58 8.36
C GLN A 123 -14.25 7.20 7.89
N SER A 124 -15.37 6.52 8.03
CA SER A 124 -16.67 6.99 7.55
C SER A 124 -17.09 8.27 8.27
N ILE A 125 -17.44 9.29 7.51
CA ILE A 125 -17.96 10.56 7.99
C ILE A 125 -19.49 10.57 8.10
N ARG A 126 -20.16 9.49 7.71
CA ARG A 126 -21.64 9.42 7.64
C ARG A 126 -22.37 9.75 8.95
N ASN A 127 -21.72 9.51 10.09
CA ASN A 127 -22.28 9.74 11.41
C ASN A 127 -21.76 11.02 12.08
N ILE A 128 -21.02 11.86 11.34
CA ILE A 128 -20.48 13.11 11.86
C ILE A 128 -21.48 14.22 11.57
N ALA A 129 -22.17 14.69 12.60
CA ALA A 129 -22.98 15.89 12.50
C ALA A 129 -22.07 17.13 12.53
N ILE A 130 -22.03 17.87 11.45
CA ILE A 130 -21.24 19.10 11.34
C ILE A 130 -22.16 20.31 11.61
N THR A 131 -21.81 21.08 12.65
CA THR A 131 -22.53 22.32 12.95
C THR A 131 -22.03 23.46 12.06
N ARG A 132 -22.89 24.49 11.87
CA ARG A 132 -22.54 25.69 11.11
C ARG A 132 -21.30 26.40 11.65
N ASP A 133 -21.16 26.44 12.98
CA ASP A 133 -20.01 27.07 13.64
C ASP A 133 -18.71 26.28 13.40
N GLN A 134 -18.77 24.95 13.41
CA GLN A 134 -17.62 24.11 13.08
C GLN A 134 -17.17 24.30 11.63
N LEU A 135 -18.14 24.38 10.70
CA LEU A 135 -17.84 24.63 9.30
C LEU A 135 -17.25 26.02 9.09
N SER A 136 -17.84 27.05 9.73
CA SER A 136 -17.36 28.44 9.67
C SER A 136 -15.92 28.54 10.20
N ASN A 137 -15.63 27.90 11.33
CA ASN A 137 -14.29 27.89 11.93
C ASN A 137 -13.26 27.16 11.05
N ALA A 138 -13.65 26.02 10.46
CA ALA A 138 -12.78 25.28 9.56
C ALA A 138 -12.44 26.05 8.29
N MET A 139 -13.38 26.87 7.79
CA MET A 139 -13.23 27.72 6.61
C MET A 139 -12.73 29.14 6.94
N GLY A 140 -12.41 29.44 8.18
CA GLY A 140 -12.03 30.79 8.64
C GLY A 140 -10.79 31.39 7.98
N HIS A 141 -9.99 30.58 7.29
CA HIS A 141 -8.85 31.02 6.48
C HIS A 141 -9.27 31.47 5.06
N LEU A 142 -10.55 31.30 4.69
CA LEU A 142 -11.10 31.70 3.39
C LEU A 142 -12.08 32.84 3.58
N ILE A 143 -12.12 33.77 2.62
CA ILE A 143 -13.14 34.84 2.55
C ILE A 143 -14.29 34.28 1.71
N LEU A 144 -15.32 33.76 2.38
CA LEU A 144 -16.49 33.16 1.74
C LEU A 144 -17.76 33.98 1.97
N PRO A 145 -18.61 34.15 0.95
CA PRO A 145 -19.95 34.75 1.14
C PRO A 145 -20.80 33.89 2.10
N PRO A 146 -21.58 34.49 3.00
CA PRO A 146 -22.40 33.74 3.97
C PRO A 146 -23.40 32.76 3.33
N ALA A 147 -23.91 33.08 2.14
CA ALA A 147 -24.79 32.20 1.37
C ALA A 147 -24.10 30.90 0.94
N LEU A 148 -22.81 30.97 0.61
CA LEU A 148 -22.01 29.77 0.21
C LEU A 148 -21.81 28.82 1.38
N LEU A 149 -21.55 29.34 2.58
CA LEU A 149 -21.46 28.55 3.80
C LEU A 149 -22.77 27.80 4.10
N GLY A 150 -23.90 28.44 3.84
CA GLY A 150 -25.23 27.83 3.98
C GLY A 150 -25.47 26.65 3.05
N ASN A 151 -24.92 26.70 1.83
CA ASN A 151 -25.03 25.62 0.84
C ASN A 151 -24.01 24.49 1.05
N LEU A 152 -22.85 24.82 1.58
CA LEU A 152 -21.78 23.83 1.87
C LEU A 152 -22.15 22.90 3.03
N GLY A 153 -22.88 23.41 4.04
CA GLY A 153 -23.26 22.60 5.21
C GLY A 153 -24.01 21.32 4.85
N PRO A 154 -25.13 21.39 4.10
CA PRO A 154 -25.85 20.20 3.65
C PRO A 154 -25.02 19.28 2.76
N ALA A 155 -24.17 19.83 1.88
CA ALA A 155 -23.31 19.04 1.00
C ALA A 155 -22.27 18.21 1.77
N VAL A 156 -21.65 18.80 2.80
CA VAL A 156 -20.70 18.11 3.67
C VAL A 156 -21.41 17.11 4.59
N GLY A 157 -22.61 17.41 5.05
CA GLY A 157 -23.42 16.51 5.88
C GLY A 157 -24.02 15.32 5.14
N ALA A 158 -24.14 15.40 3.82
CA ALA A 158 -24.67 14.30 2.99
C ALA A 158 -23.67 13.18 2.72
N GLY A 159 -22.36 13.39 2.96
CA GLY A 159 -21.28 12.39 2.84
C GLY A 159 -20.79 12.20 1.43
#